data_f3888489da43725d99801684ec28b5e5
#
_entry.id   f3888489da43725d99801684ec28b5e5
#
_cell.length_a   1.000
_cell.length_b   1.000
_cell.length_c   1.000
_cell.angle_alpha   90.00
_cell.angle_beta   90.00
_cell.angle_gamma   90.00
#
_symmetry.space_group_name_H-M   'P 1'
#
loop_
_entity.id
_entity.type
_entity.pdbx_description
1 polymer ?
#
loop_
_entity_poly.entity_id
_entity_poly.type
_entity_poly.pdbx_seq_one_letter_code
_entity_poly.pdbx_strand_id
1 'polypeptide(L)'
;MSPDQIDDFLARVRMNADGLVPAIAQQWDTREVLMMAWMDASALRETLATGRGVYFSRSRGERWVKGETSGNVQSVREVRLDCDGDTVLLLVDQMGGACHTGDRTCFDAVGEQWSSGTADPGTSGSGSSGPSTRGPAS
;
A
#
# COMPACT_ATOMS: atom_id res chain seq x y z
N MET A 1 3.17 -18.14 -6.45
CA MET A 1 4.64 -18.32 -6.51
C MET A 1 5.03 -19.63 -5.90
N SER A 2 6.00 -20.28 -6.48
CA SER A 2 6.55 -21.50 -5.90
C SER A 2 7.41 -21.15 -4.68
N PRO A 3 7.68 -22.12 -3.81
CA PRO A 3 8.53 -21.86 -2.64
C PRO A 3 9.90 -21.28 -3.00
N ASP A 4 10.49 -21.75 -4.09
CA ASP A 4 11.80 -21.24 -4.50
C ASP A 4 11.69 -19.78 -4.98
N GLN A 5 10.65 -19.45 -5.69
CA GLN A 5 10.41 -18.08 -6.12
C GLN A 5 10.18 -17.15 -4.95
N ILE A 6 9.48 -17.62 -3.93
CA ILE A 6 9.24 -16.85 -2.72
C ILE A 6 10.55 -16.60 -2.00
N ASP A 7 11.37 -17.61 -1.86
CA ASP A 7 12.67 -17.46 -1.20
C ASP A 7 13.55 -16.48 -1.96
N ASP A 8 13.56 -16.55 -3.29
CA ASP A 8 14.34 -15.62 -4.09
C ASP A 8 13.85 -14.18 -3.94
N PHE A 9 12.54 -13.99 -3.90
CA PHE A 9 11.97 -12.66 -3.73
C PHE A 9 12.36 -12.11 -2.37
N LEU A 10 12.15 -12.91 -1.31
CA LEU A 10 12.46 -12.48 0.05
C LEU A 10 13.93 -12.15 0.24
N ALA A 11 14.80 -12.86 -0.46
CA ALA A 11 16.24 -12.61 -0.36
C ALA A 11 16.61 -11.23 -0.89
N ARG A 12 15.80 -10.65 -1.74
CA ARG A 12 16.05 -9.32 -2.31
C ARG A 12 15.39 -8.19 -1.54
N VAL A 13 14.52 -8.52 -0.58
CA VAL A 13 13.82 -7.50 0.20
C VAL A 13 14.72 -7.00 1.31
N ARG A 14 14.79 -5.68 1.46
CA ARG A 14 15.56 -5.05 2.52
C ARG A 14 14.61 -4.55 3.59
N MET A 15 14.53 -5.31 4.66
CA MET A 15 13.70 -4.94 5.80
C MET A 15 14.37 -3.83 6.58
N ASN A 16 13.57 -3.03 7.28
CA ASN A 16 14.14 -2.00 8.15
C ASN A 16 14.66 -2.61 9.45
N ALA A 17 15.09 -1.77 10.39
CA ALA A 17 15.67 -2.24 11.63
C ALA A 17 14.70 -3.06 12.48
N ASP A 18 13.41 -2.86 12.28
CA ASP A 18 12.37 -3.60 13.00
C ASP A 18 11.95 -4.87 12.28
N GLY A 19 12.60 -5.20 11.18
CA GLY A 19 12.23 -6.38 10.40
C GLY A 19 10.96 -6.20 9.59
N LEU A 20 10.66 -4.96 9.19
CA LEU A 20 9.45 -4.64 8.46
C LEU A 20 9.79 -3.99 7.13
N VAL A 21 8.89 -4.18 6.17
CA VAL A 21 8.96 -3.51 4.87
C VAL A 21 7.61 -2.88 4.59
N PRO A 22 7.57 -1.64 4.09
CA PRO A 22 6.29 -1.04 3.70
C PRO A 22 5.78 -1.68 2.41
N ALA A 23 4.47 -1.85 2.36
CA ALA A 23 3.80 -2.42 1.20
C ALA A 23 2.67 -1.50 0.77
N ILE A 24 2.69 -1.10 -0.48
CA ILE A 24 1.65 -0.27 -1.08
C ILE A 24 0.72 -1.19 -1.84
N ALA A 25 -0.58 -1.08 -1.58
CA ALA A 25 -1.59 -1.83 -2.35
C ALA A 25 -2.24 -0.88 -3.35
N GLN A 26 -2.19 -1.26 -4.60
CA GLN A 26 -2.73 -0.48 -5.71
C GLN A 26 -3.70 -1.35 -6.48
N GLN A 27 -4.84 -0.80 -6.87
CA GLN A 27 -5.81 -1.55 -7.67
C GLN A 27 -5.20 -1.84 -9.03
N TRP A 28 -5.31 -3.08 -9.47
CA TRP A 28 -4.58 -3.55 -10.64
C TRP A 28 -5.05 -2.92 -11.95
N ASP A 29 -6.35 -2.64 -12.07
CA ASP A 29 -6.93 -2.16 -13.33
C ASP A 29 -7.03 -0.64 -13.40
N THR A 30 -7.32 0.03 -12.31
CA THR A 30 -7.48 1.48 -12.30
C THR A 30 -6.21 2.21 -11.90
N ARG A 31 -5.28 1.50 -11.28
CA ARG A 31 -4.04 2.05 -10.72
C ARG A 31 -4.31 2.95 -9.52
N GLU A 32 -5.49 2.90 -8.95
CA GLU A 32 -5.81 3.65 -7.75
C GLU A 32 -4.99 3.11 -6.58
N VAL A 33 -4.34 4.00 -5.84
CA VAL A 33 -3.58 3.60 -4.65
C VAL A 33 -4.57 3.42 -3.51
N LEU A 34 -4.60 2.23 -2.92
CA LEU A 34 -5.62 1.88 -1.95
C LEU A 34 -5.16 2.08 -0.52
N MET A 35 -3.97 1.67 -0.19
CA MET A 35 -3.48 1.74 1.18
C MET A 35 -1.98 1.48 1.22
N MET A 36 -1.38 1.79 2.35
CA MET A 36 -0.02 1.36 2.67
C MET A 36 -0.05 0.73 4.05
N ALA A 37 0.60 -0.39 4.19
CA ALA A 37 0.72 -1.06 5.47
C ALA A 37 2.09 -1.73 5.55
N TRP A 38 2.39 -2.34 6.68
CA TRP A 38 3.69 -2.96 6.91
C TRP A 38 3.58 -4.46 6.80
N MET A 39 4.68 -5.09 6.43
CA MET A 39 4.80 -6.54 6.41
C MET A 39 6.09 -6.94 7.10
N ASP A 40 6.03 -7.97 7.93
CA ASP A 40 7.26 -8.65 8.34
C ASP A 40 7.53 -9.78 7.34
N ALA A 41 8.60 -10.51 7.52
CA ALA A 41 8.96 -11.57 6.58
C ALA A 41 7.87 -12.63 6.49
N SER A 42 7.23 -12.94 7.61
CA SER A 42 6.17 -13.95 7.64
C SER A 42 4.94 -13.49 6.87
N ALA A 43 4.54 -12.23 7.05
CA ALA A 43 3.38 -11.69 6.33
C ALA A 43 3.66 -11.65 4.83
N LEU A 44 4.84 -11.23 4.45
CA LEU A 44 5.20 -11.18 3.04
C LEU A 44 5.23 -12.58 2.43
N ARG A 45 5.81 -13.54 3.14
CA ARG A 45 5.83 -14.93 2.67
C ARG A 45 4.41 -15.45 2.47
N GLU A 46 3.54 -15.20 3.41
CA GLU A 46 2.17 -15.66 3.30
C GLU A 46 1.44 -14.98 2.14
N THR A 47 1.66 -13.70 1.94
CA THR A 47 1.07 -12.99 0.80
C THR A 47 1.50 -13.62 -0.52
N LEU A 48 2.79 -13.92 -0.66
CA LEU A 48 3.30 -14.52 -1.88
C LEU A 48 2.82 -15.95 -2.07
N ALA A 49 2.61 -16.67 -0.98
CA ALA A 49 2.18 -18.07 -1.06
C ALA A 49 0.68 -18.18 -1.32
N THR A 50 -0.14 -17.31 -0.73
CA THR A 50 -1.59 -17.46 -0.79
C THR A 50 -2.25 -16.55 -1.82
N GLY A 51 -1.58 -15.48 -2.24
CA GLY A 51 -2.19 -14.49 -3.10
C GLY A 51 -3.15 -13.58 -2.39
N ARG A 52 -3.11 -13.52 -1.06
CA ARG A 52 -3.94 -12.65 -0.26
C ARG A 52 -3.09 -11.59 0.39
N GLY A 53 -3.62 -10.39 0.55
CA GLY A 53 -2.91 -9.32 1.24
C GLY A 53 -2.82 -9.60 2.73
N VAL A 54 -1.63 -9.88 3.22
CA VAL A 54 -1.36 -10.16 4.62
C VAL A 54 -0.35 -9.14 5.12
N TYR A 55 -0.64 -8.51 6.23
CA TYR A 55 0.15 -7.39 6.74
C TYR A 55 0.51 -7.61 8.20
N PHE A 56 1.33 -6.70 8.73
CA PHE A 56 1.73 -6.73 10.12
C PHE A 56 1.34 -5.43 10.80
N SER A 57 0.63 -5.51 11.91
CA SER A 57 0.21 -4.32 12.65
C SER A 57 1.29 -3.97 13.66
N ARG A 58 1.91 -2.80 13.49
CA ARG A 58 2.95 -2.35 14.41
C ARG A 58 2.39 -2.05 15.80
N SER A 59 1.18 -1.50 15.85
CA SER A 59 0.59 -1.13 17.15
C SER A 59 0.19 -2.36 17.96
N ARG A 60 -0.27 -3.41 17.29
CA ARG A 60 -0.69 -4.62 18.00
C ARG A 60 0.37 -5.70 18.03
N GLY A 61 1.43 -5.55 17.24
CA GLY A 61 2.49 -6.53 17.17
C GLY A 61 2.05 -7.86 16.61
N GLU A 62 1.09 -7.85 15.67
CA GLU A 62 0.57 -9.11 15.13
C GLU A 62 0.23 -9.00 13.66
N ARG A 63 0.19 -10.16 13.01
CA ARG A 63 -0.16 -10.30 11.61
C ARG A 63 -1.66 -10.19 11.44
N TRP A 64 -2.11 -9.65 10.32
CA TRP A 64 -3.53 -9.62 10.01
C TRP A 64 -3.73 -9.81 8.50
N VAL A 65 -4.81 -10.49 8.14
CA VAL A 65 -5.17 -10.76 6.74
C VAL A 65 -6.22 -9.75 6.32
N LYS A 66 -5.95 -9.01 5.24
CA LYS A 66 -6.88 -8.00 4.78
C LYS A 66 -8.20 -8.66 4.38
N GLY A 67 -9.27 -8.21 4.97
CA GLY A 67 -10.59 -8.71 4.65
C GLY A 67 -11.02 -9.96 5.40
N GLU A 68 -10.19 -10.48 6.30
CA GLU A 68 -10.51 -11.70 7.01
C GLU A 68 -11.80 -11.55 7.81
N THR A 69 -12.02 -10.39 8.40
CA THR A 69 -13.23 -10.14 9.19
C THR A 69 -14.27 -9.39 8.37
N SER A 70 -13.85 -8.39 7.60
CA SER A 70 -14.78 -7.51 6.91
C SER A 70 -15.26 -8.06 5.58
N GLY A 71 -14.58 -9.04 5.01
CA GLY A 71 -14.86 -9.53 3.68
C GLY A 71 -14.24 -8.71 2.57
N ASN A 72 -13.57 -7.60 2.89
CA ASN A 72 -12.95 -6.73 1.88
C ASN A 72 -11.55 -7.23 1.57
N VAL A 73 -11.47 -8.40 0.98
CA VAL A 73 -10.20 -9.08 0.73
C VAL A 73 -9.45 -8.43 -0.42
N GLN A 74 -8.17 -8.68 -0.46
CA GLN A 74 -7.32 -8.28 -1.58
C GLN A 74 -6.75 -9.53 -2.21
N SER A 75 -7.03 -9.71 -3.51
CA SER A 75 -6.43 -10.78 -4.30
C SER A 75 -5.22 -10.19 -5.01
N VAL A 76 -4.04 -10.71 -4.72
CA VAL A 76 -2.81 -10.17 -5.26
C VAL A 76 -2.58 -10.72 -6.65
N ARG A 77 -2.45 -9.83 -7.63
CA ARG A 77 -2.25 -10.20 -9.01
C ARG A 77 -0.79 -10.08 -9.42
N GLU A 78 -0.06 -9.16 -8.82
CA GLU A 78 1.34 -8.96 -9.15
C GLU A 78 2.03 -8.33 -7.95
N VAL A 79 3.29 -8.67 -7.75
CA VAL A 79 4.11 -8.11 -6.68
C VAL A 79 5.36 -7.56 -7.30
N ARG A 80 5.72 -6.35 -6.94
CA ARG A 80 6.94 -5.70 -7.42
C ARG A 80 7.75 -5.19 -6.25
N LEU A 81 9.05 -5.12 -6.46
CA LEU A 81 9.97 -4.60 -5.47
C LEU A 81 10.59 -3.34 -6.07
N ASP A 82 10.81 -2.31 -5.28
CA ASP A 82 11.38 -1.10 -5.82
C ASP A 82 12.89 -1.27 -6.07
N CYS A 83 13.52 -0.22 -6.59
CA CYS A 83 14.87 -0.36 -7.13
C CYS A 83 15.92 -0.75 -6.10
N ASP A 84 15.74 -0.37 -4.84
CA ASP A 84 16.69 -0.76 -3.79
C ASP A 84 16.12 -1.79 -2.82
N GLY A 85 14.95 -2.32 -3.13
CA GLY A 85 14.42 -3.48 -2.40
C GLY A 85 13.77 -3.16 -1.06
N ASP A 86 13.48 -1.92 -0.77
CA ASP A 86 12.96 -1.53 0.53
C ASP A 86 11.46 -1.18 0.54
N THR A 87 10.76 -1.37 -0.55
CA THR A 87 9.32 -1.14 -0.64
C THR A 87 8.69 -2.15 -1.57
N VAL A 88 7.57 -2.71 -1.15
CA VAL A 88 6.84 -3.69 -1.94
C VAL A 88 5.60 -3.03 -2.53
N LEU A 89 5.35 -3.27 -3.80
CA LEU A 89 4.12 -2.84 -4.46
C LEU A 89 3.28 -4.06 -4.78
N LEU A 90 2.06 -4.08 -4.28
CA LEU A 90 1.10 -5.14 -4.58
C LEU A 90 0.06 -4.59 -5.55
N LEU A 91 -0.07 -5.21 -6.71
CA LEU A 91 -1.18 -4.93 -7.60
C LEU A 91 -2.27 -5.93 -7.25
N VAL A 92 -3.39 -5.42 -6.74
CA VAL A 92 -4.42 -6.26 -6.15
C VAL A 92 -5.76 -6.02 -6.81
N ASP A 93 -6.64 -7.00 -6.68
CA ASP A 93 -8.05 -6.83 -6.98
C ASP A 93 -8.75 -6.70 -5.65
N GLN A 94 -9.12 -5.48 -5.29
CA GLN A 94 -9.72 -5.17 -4.01
C GLN A 94 -11.23 -5.34 -4.06
N MET A 95 -11.75 -6.13 -3.15
CA MET A 95 -13.19 -6.28 -2.99
C MET A 95 -13.62 -5.37 -1.85
N GLY A 96 -14.53 -4.45 -2.14
CA GLY A 96 -15.01 -3.51 -1.14
C GLY A 96 -14.02 -2.41 -0.84
N GLY A 97 -14.14 -1.78 0.31
CA GLY A 97 -13.27 -0.68 0.69
C GLY A 97 -11.96 -1.14 1.31
N ALA A 98 -10.92 -0.38 1.09
CA ALA A 98 -9.61 -0.67 1.69
C ALA A 98 -9.54 -0.16 3.12
N CYS A 99 -10.20 0.97 3.39
CA CYS A 99 -10.14 1.61 4.69
C CYS A 99 -11.13 0.99 5.66
N HIS A 100 -10.78 0.92 6.94
CA HIS A 100 -11.69 0.37 7.94
C HIS A 100 -12.97 1.22 8.08
N THR A 101 -12.96 2.45 7.57
CA THR A 101 -14.14 3.30 7.54
C THR A 101 -15.08 2.93 6.41
N GLY A 102 -14.71 2.02 5.53
CA GLY A 102 -15.51 1.62 4.40
C GLY A 102 -15.21 2.36 3.11
N ASP A 103 -14.35 3.35 3.15
CA ASP A 103 -13.96 4.07 1.95
C ASP A 103 -13.17 3.19 1.00
N ARG A 104 -13.27 3.48 -0.29
CA ARG A 104 -12.59 2.69 -1.31
C ARG A 104 -11.09 2.67 -1.08
N THR A 105 -10.50 3.78 -0.70
CA THR A 105 -9.08 3.86 -0.37
C THR A 105 -8.90 4.54 0.97
N CYS A 106 -7.78 4.27 1.61
CA CYS A 106 -7.46 4.95 2.85
C CYS A 106 -7.18 6.43 2.64
N PHE A 107 -6.93 6.83 1.40
CA PHE A 107 -6.61 8.21 1.08
C PHE A 107 -7.86 9.04 0.78
N ASP A 108 -9.03 8.42 0.68
CA ASP A 108 -10.30 9.12 0.54
C ASP A 108 -10.94 9.43 1.88
N ALA A 109 -10.44 8.82 2.96
CA ALA A 109 -11.03 9.01 4.27
C ALA A 109 -10.77 10.40 4.77
N VAL A 110 -10.89 10.66 6.05
CA VAL A 110 -10.84 11.97 6.60
C VAL A 110 -9.51 12.68 6.52
N GLY A 111 -8.57 12.16 5.87
CA GLY A 111 -7.29 12.79 5.78
C GLY A 111 -7.33 14.13 5.06
N GLU A 112 -6.24 14.82 5.11
CA GLU A 112 -6.13 16.10 4.43
C GLU A 112 -5.75 15.90 2.98
N GLN A 113 -6.20 16.84 2.17
CA GLN A 113 -5.88 16.83 0.77
C GLN A 113 -5.28 18.16 0.40
N TRP A 114 -4.20 18.14 -0.38
CA TRP A 114 -3.61 19.35 -0.89
C TRP A 114 -3.50 19.22 -2.40
N SER A 115 -3.79 20.29 -3.10
CA SER A 115 -3.60 20.29 -4.54
C SER A 115 -2.88 21.58 -4.93
N SER A 116 -2.24 21.55 -6.08
CA SER A 116 -1.44 22.69 -6.52
C SER A 116 -2.27 23.88 -6.88
N GLY A 117 -3.55 23.71 -7.02
CA GLY A 117 -4.39 24.82 -7.47
C GLY A 117 -4.30 25.05 -8.94
N THR A 118 -3.22 24.63 -9.55
CA THR A 118 -3.14 24.80 -10.97
C THR A 118 -4.06 23.87 -11.70
N ALA A 119 -4.54 22.90 -11.01
CA ALA A 119 -5.51 22.00 -11.60
C ALA A 119 -6.80 22.71 -11.86
N ASP A 120 -7.03 23.82 -11.20
CA ASP A 120 -8.26 24.53 -11.37
C ASP A 120 -8.10 25.47 -12.52
N PRO A 121 -8.74 25.20 -13.58
CA PRO A 121 -8.56 25.98 -14.78
C PRO A 121 -8.89 27.41 -14.58
N GLY A 122 -9.80 27.68 -13.79
CA GLY A 122 -10.17 29.03 -13.69
C GLY A 122 -9.20 29.82 -12.95
N THR A 123 -8.39 29.25 -12.22
CA THR A 123 -7.66 29.94 -11.40
C THR A 123 -6.42 30.19 -11.85
N SER A 124 -6.16 29.97 -12.66
CA SER A 124 -5.03 30.35 -13.07
C SER A 124 -4.07 30.56 -12.16
N GLY A 125 -3.51 30.70 -12.25
CA GLY A 125 -2.64 30.99 -11.58
C GLY A 125 -2.27 30.64 -10.46
N SER A 126 -2.47 30.86 -10.19
CA SER A 126 -2.21 30.78 -9.11
C SER A 126 -1.54 29.85 -8.67
N GLY A 127 -1.38 29.55 -8.67
CA GLY A 127 -0.88 28.87 -8.20
C GLY A 127 -0.01 28.46 -7.76
N SER A 128 0.26 28.40 -7.66
CA SER A 128 1.10 28.16 -7.32
C SER A 128 1.49 27.90 -6.40
N SER A 129 1.71 27.85 -6.14
CA SER A 129 2.12 27.76 -5.33
C SER A 129 2.37 27.07 -4.46
N GLY A 130 2.55 27.03 -3.98
CA GLY A 130 2.82 26.68 -3.08
C GLY A 130 3.03 25.63 -2.62
N PRO A 131 3.06 25.36 -2.59
CA PRO A 131 3.06 24.42 -2.26
C PRO A 131 3.86 23.69 -1.69
N SER A 132 4.32 23.53 -1.99
CA SER A 132 5.19 22.94 -1.60
C SER A 132 5.31 22.75 -0.35
N THR A 133 5.16 23.29 0.10
CA THR A 133 5.37 23.22 1.27
C THR A 133 4.78 22.26 1.99
N ARG A 134 4.04 21.99 1.93
CA ARG A 134 3.45 21.24 2.71
C ARG A 134 3.49 20.07 2.54
N GLY A 135 3.70 19.74 2.27
CA GLY A 135 3.71 18.75 2.16
C GLY A 135 3.66 17.82 2.87
N PRO A 136 3.59 17.31 2.95
CA PRO A 136 3.43 16.51 3.54
C PRO A 136 4.00 15.67 3.89
N ALA A 137 4.32 15.68 3.90
CA ALA A 137 4.79 15.10 4.31
C ALA A 137 4.83 14.07 4.49
N SER A 138 4.95 13.75 4.50
CA SER A 138 5.11 13.01 4.75
C SER A 138 5.11 12.19 4.97
#